data_0313dbb55c767342cd032c4805c62275
#
_entry.id   0313dbb55c767342cd032c4805c62275
#
_cell.length_a   1.000
_cell.length_b   1.000
_cell.length_c   1.000
_cell.angle_alpha   90.00
_cell.angle_beta   90.00
_cell.angle_gamma   90.00
#
_symmetry.space_group_name_H-M   'P 1'
#
loop_
_entity.id
_entity.type
_entity.pdbx_description
1 polymer ?
#
loop_
_entity_poly.entity_id
_entity_poly.type
_entity_poly.pdbx_seq_one_letter_code
_entity_poly.pdbx_strand_id
1 'polypeptide(L)'
;IRHTDEMRSILEVGSEQLYQKKGYNKKSMITKIDRELAEQIVNTIKDVCDHDINFIAPSGIILASTDSSRVGTFHEIGQQVAASGSVLEVTEDNNFSGTKQGINLPLYHNEHLLAVIGITGIPDKVRSYAYLAERITNLLIREQELNQYSRRQADKKHFVIQSLIRNETDNQEYLTSCLHEFKIDLNTKKRIVLIRTNKQNPITNRSILE
;
A
#
# COMPACT_ATOMS: atom_id res chain seq x y z
N ILE A 1 -17.72 -17.22 -16.44
CA ILE A 1 -18.13 -16.39 -15.28
C ILE A 1 -17.94 -17.15 -13.95
N ARG A 2 -18.40 -18.43 -13.82
CA ARG A 2 -18.24 -19.20 -12.55
C ARG A 2 -16.78 -19.56 -12.20
N HIS A 3 -15.91 -19.74 -13.18
CA HIS A 3 -14.50 -20.18 -12.94
C HIS A 3 -13.59 -19.05 -12.44
N THR A 4 -13.95 -17.80 -12.72
CA THR A 4 -13.24 -16.60 -12.22
C THR A 4 -13.54 -16.33 -10.75
N ASP A 5 -14.75 -16.61 -10.29
CA ASP A 5 -15.16 -16.40 -8.90
C ASP A 5 -14.57 -17.46 -7.96
N GLU A 6 -14.47 -18.72 -8.39
CA GLU A 6 -13.79 -19.78 -7.63
C GLU A 6 -12.27 -19.53 -7.47
N MET A 7 -11.60 -19.12 -8.55
CA MET A 7 -10.18 -18.77 -8.50
C MET A 7 -9.93 -17.55 -7.62
N ARG A 8 -10.85 -16.59 -7.60
CA ARG A 8 -10.77 -15.40 -6.74
C ARG A 8 -10.91 -15.79 -5.27
N SER A 9 -11.88 -16.63 -4.93
CA SER A 9 -12.11 -17.16 -3.59
C SER A 9 -10.91 -17.97 -3.05
N ILE A 10 -10.26 -18.79 -3.87
CA ILE A 10 -9.09 -19.58 -3.46
C ILE A 10 -7.87 -18.70 -3.21
N LEU A 11 -7.69 -17.64 -3.99
CA LEU A 11 -6.61 -16.67 -3.79
C LEU A 11 -6.85 -15.79 -2.55
N GLU A 12 -8.09 -15.47 -2.24
CA GLU A 12 -8.50 -14.69 -1.05
C GLU A 12 -8.29 -15.49 0.24
N VAL A 13 -8.73 -16.74 0.30
CA VAL A 13 -8.51 -17.63 1.46
C VAL A 13 -7.02 -17.91 1.70
N GLY A 14 -6.24 -18.06 0.63
CA GLY A 14 -4.79 -18.24 0.72
C GLY A 14 -4.07 -16.98 1.24
N SER A 15 -4.55 -15.80 0.88
CA SER A 15 -3.98 -14.53 1.35
C SER A 15 -4.31 -14.27 2.82
N GLU A 16 -5.55 -14.48 3.27
CA GLU A 16 -5.93 -14.32 4.69
C GLU A 16 -5.18 -15.27 5.61
N GLN A 17 -5.01 -16.53 5.23
CA GLN A 17 -4.26 -17.50 6.02
C GLN A 17 -2.75 -17.15 6.09
N LEU A 18 -2.18 -16.58 5.05
CA LEU A 18 -0.80 -16.06 5.03
C LEU A 18 -0.64 -14.82 5.93
N TYR A 19 -1.62 -13.92 5.96
CA TYR A 19 -1.64 -12.75 6.85
C TYR A 19 -1.78 -13.16 8.31
N GLN A 20 -2.67 -14.09 8.64
CA GLN A 20 -2.84 -14.64 9.98
C GLN A 20 -1.57 -15.37 10.47
N LYS A 21 -0.93 -16.15 9.62
CA LYS A 21 0.29 -16.90 9.95
C LYS A 21 1.52 -16.02 10.18
N LYS A 22 1.55 -14.80 9.61
CA LYS A 22 2.64 -13.82 9.75
C LYS A 22 2.38 -12.75 10.81
N GLY A 23 1.26 -12.81 11.56
CA GLY A 23 0.94 -11.82 12.60
C GLY A 23 0.59 -10.43 12.05
N TYR A 24 0.17 -10.34 10.78
CA TYR A 24 -0.33 -9.09 10.21
C TYR A 24 -1.68 -8.74 10.83
N ASN A 25 -1.68 -7.79 11.73
CA ASN A 25 -2.90 -7.32 12.39
C ASN A 25 -3.68 -6.43 11.40
N LYS A 26 -4.99 -6.61 11.31
CA LYS A 26 -5.95 -5.82 10.50
C LYS A 26 -5.76 -4.29 10.60
N LYS A 27 -5.03 -3.84 11.62
CA LYS A 27 -4.73 -2.44 11.96
C LYS A 27 -3.62 -1.78 11.12
N SER A 28 -2.93 -2.53 10.24
CA SER A 28 -1.84 -2.01 9.38
C SER A 28 -2.20 -1.91 7.90
N MET A 29 -3.47 -2.11 7.55
CA MET A 29 -3.92 -2.10 6.16
C MET A 29 -4.08 -0.66 5.67
N ILE A 30 -3.59 -0.39 4.46
CA ILE A 30 -3.80 0.88 3.77
C ILE A 30 -5.27 0.91 3.32
N THR A 31 -6.04 1.84 3.88
CA THR A 31 -7.45 2.09 3.53
C THR A 31 -7.63 3.38 2.74
N LYS A 32 -6.58 4.17 2.60
CA LYS A 32 -6.55 5.41 1.84
C LYS A 32 -5.16 5.62 1.26
N ILE A 33 -5.11 6.06 0.01
CA ILE A 33 -3.86 6.43 -0.65
C ILE A 33 -3.67 7.93 -0.49
N ASP A 34 -2.49 8.31 0.01
CA ASP A 34 -2.07 9.70 0.04
C ASP A 34 -1.49 10.14 -1.31
N ARG A 35 -1.21 11.43 -1.42
CA ARG A 35 -0.71 12.02 -2.65
C ARG A 35 0.69 11.50 -3.01
N GLU A 36 1.56 11.30 -2.04
CA GLU A 36 2.93 10.85 -2.27
C GLU A 36 2.96 9.45 -2.88
N LEU A 37 2.18 8.50 -2.32
CA LEU A 37 2.04 7.16 -2.88
C LEU A 37 1.38 7.19 -4.26
N ALA A 38 0.37 8.03 -4.47
CA ALA A 38 -0.28 8.17 -5.78
C ALA A 38 0.71 8.68 -6.85
N GLU A 39 1.55 9.67 -6.54
CA GLU A 39 2.59 10.18 -7.43
C GLU A 39 3.65 9.11 -7.72
N GLN A 40 4.09 8.35 -6.70
CA GLN A 40 5.01 7.22 -6.89
C GLN A 40 4.43 6.17 -7.84
N ILE A 41 3.16 5.81 -7.67
CA ILE A 41 2.46 4.84 -8.52
C ILE A 41 2.42 5.33 -9.97
N VAL A 42 1.97 6.57 -10.20
CA VAL A 42 1.86 7.16 -11.54
C VAL A 42 3.21 7.19 -12.23
N ASN A 43 4.28 7.62 -11.53
CA ASN A 43 5.62 7.68 -12.09
C ASN A 43 6.15 6.28 -12.44
N THR A 44 5.93 5.28 -11.58
CA THR A 44 6.36 3.89 -11.83
C THR A 44 5.66 3.31 -13.06
N ILE A 45 4.36 3.60 -13.23
CA ILE A 45 3.60 3.10 -14.39
C ILE A 45 4.01 3.84 -15.66
N LYS A 46 4.29 5.15 -15.58
CA LYS A 46 4.77 5.95 -16.70
C LYS A 46 6.04 5.38 -17.33
N ASP A 47 6.94 4.81 -16.52
CA ASP A 47 8.19 4.22 -17.01
C ASP A 47 7.98 3.01 -17.93
N VAL A 48 6.80 2.39 -17.89
CA VAL A 48 6.45 1.19 -18.68
C VAL A 48 5.30 1.43 -19.67
N CYS A 49 4.66 2.60 -19.63
CA CYS A 49 3.46 2.92 -20.41
C CYS A 49 3.60 4.33 -21.00
N ASP A 50 3.67 4.44 -22.31
CA ASP A 50 3.78 5.74 -23.03
C ASP A 50 2.39 6.39 -23.24
N HIS A 51 1.56 6.34 -22.19
CA HIS A 51 0.21 6.92 -22.17
C HIS A 51 0.01 7.79 -20.93
N ASP A 52 -0.90 8.76 -21.02
CA ASP A 52 -1.28 9.56 -19.87
C ASP A 52 -2.03 8.71 -18.85
N ILE A 53 -1.61 8.82 -17.59
CA ILE A 53 -2.16 8.07 -16.46
C ILE A 53 -2.71 9.05 -15.44
N ASN A 54 -3.89 8.75 -14.93
CA ASN A 54 -4.51 9.46 -13.83
C ASN A 54 -4.80 8.51 -12.67
N PHE A 55 -4.43 8.92 -11.48
CA PHE A 55 -4.80 8.27 -10.25
C PHE A 55 -5.85 9.10 -9.54
N ILE A 56 -7.06 8.57 -9.43
CA ILE A 56 -8.27 9.32 -9.10
C ILE A 56 -8.82 8.81 -7.77
N ALA A 57 -9.10 9.72 -6.84
CA ALA A 57 -9.78 9.37 -5.59
C ALA A 57 -11.21 8.89 -5.87
N PRO A 58 -11.83 8.12 -4.96
CA PRO A 58 -13.24 7.73 -5.09
C PRO A 58 -14.22 8.92 -5.21
N SER A 59 -13.82 10.11 -4.75
CA SER A 59 -14.57 11.36 -4.92
C SER A 59 -14.55 11.93 -6.34
N GLY A 60 -13.77 11.35 -7.25
CA GLY A 60 -13.55 11.88 -8.61
C GLY A 60 -12.42 12.90 -8.73
N ILE A 61 -11.72 13.23 -7.65
CA ILE A 61 -10.60 14.17 -7.71
C ILE A 61 -9.32 13.44 -8.11
N ILE A 62 -8.59 13.97 -9.08
CA ILE A 62 -7.30 13.44 -9.53
C ILE A 62 -6.25 13.73 -8.45
N LEU A 63 -5.69 12.69 -7.83
CA LEU A 63 -4.65 12.77 -6.80
C LEU A 63 -3.25 12.93 -7.42
N ALA A 64 -3.00 12.20 -8.52
CA ALA A 64 -1.76 12.24 -9.27
C ALA A 64 -2.02 12.00 -10.76
N SER A 65 -1.20 12.54 -11.61
CA SER A 65 -1.30 12.42 -13.07
C SER A 65 0.06 12.59 -13.71
N THR A 66 0.27 11.94 -14.87
CA THR A 66 1.42 12.24 -15.77
C THR A 66 1.33 13.65 -16.36
N ASP A 67 0.13 14.20 -16.47
CA ASP A 67 -0.14 15.59 -16.79
C ASP A 67 -0.45 16.35 -15.49
N SER A 68 0.54 17.09 -14.99
CA SER A 68 0.44 17.82 -13.72
C SER A 68 -0.68 18.86 -13.68
N SER A 69 -1.11 19.38 -14.83
CA SER A 69 -2.22 20.33 -14.91
C SER A 69 -3.57 19.73 -14.50
N ARG A 70 -3.67 18.43 -14.52
CA ARG A 70 -4.89 17.69 -14.17
C ARG A 70 -5.02 17.40 -12.68
N VAL A 71 -3.94 17.47 -11.92
CA VAL A 71 -3.96 17.19 -10.48
C VAL A 71 -4.87 18.17 -9.75
N GLY A 72 -5.77 17.65 -8.93
CA GLY A 72 -6.78 18.42 -8.20
C GLY A 72 -8.04 18.73 -9.01
N THR A 73 -8.08 18.43 -10.31
CA THR A 73 -9.30 18.60 -11.11
C THR A 73 -10.25 17.43 -10.95
N PHE A 74 -11.52 17.64 -11.28
CA PHE A 74 -12.57 16.62 -11.24
C PHE A 74 -12.57 15.76 -12.49
N HIS A 75 -12.78 14.45 -12.31
CA HIS A 75 -12.87 13.45 -13.38
C HIS A 75 -14.17 12.66 -13.23
N GLU A 76 -15.17 12.99 -14.02
CA GLU A 76 -16.53 12.46 -13.92
C GLU A 76 -16.58 10.93 -14.00
N ILE A 77 -15.94 10.34 -15.03
CA ILE A 77 -15.89 8.87 -15.19
C ILE A 77 -15.17 8.20 -14.02
N GLY A 78 -14.14 8.81 -13.45
CA GLY A 78 -13.48 8.28 -12.26
C GLY A 78 -14.44 8.15 -11.09
N GLN A 79 -15.32 9.13 -10.87
CA GLN A 79 -16.36 9.04 -9.85
C GLN A 79 -17.41 7.96 -10.19
N GLN A 80 -17.82 7.83 -11.45
CA GLN A 80 -18.78 6.80 -11.88
C GLN A 80 -18.20 5.39 -11.70
N VAL A 81 -16.92 5.17 -12.05
CA VAL A 81 -16.21 3.91 -11.81
C VAL A 81 -16.14 3.60 -10.33
N ALA A 82 -15.84 4.59 -9.49
CA ALA A 82 -15.83 4.42 -8.04
C ALA A 82 -17.20 4.03 -7.48
N ALA A 83 -18.28 4.61 -8.00
CA ALA A 83 -19.64 4.34 -7.56
C ALA A 83 -20.16 2.98 -8.05
N SER A 84 -19.84 2.59 -9.29
CA SER A 84 -20.32 1.32 -9.89
C SER A 84 -19.45 0.12 -9.52
N GLY A 85 -18.18 0.36 -9.16
CA GLY A 85 -17.20 -0.70 -8.96
C GLY A 85 -16.81 -1.44 -10.24
N SER A 86 -17.14 -0.91 -11.41
CA SER A 86 -16.95 -1.55 -12.71
C SER A 86 -16.02 -0.76 -13.60
N VAL A 87 -15.28 -1.47 -14.45
CA VAL A 87 -14.43 -0.83 -15.48
C VAL A 87 -15.31 -0.08 -16.48
N LEU A 88 -14.93 1.17 -16.79
CA LEU A 88 -15.59 1.96 -17.82
C LEU A 88 -14.60 2.37 -18.91
N GLU A 89 -14.97 2.15 -20.15
CA GLU A 89 -14.25 2.55 -21.35
C GLU A 89 -14.89 3.76 -21.99
N VAL A 90 -14.11 4.75 -22.33
CA VAL A 90 -14.54 5.97 -23.05
C VAL A 90 -13.98 5.90 -24.44
N THR A 91 -14.85 5.79 -25.44
CA THR A 91 -14.46 5.63 -26.85
C THR A 91 -14.28 6.95 -27.58
N GLU A 92 -14.87 8.04 -27.07
CA GLU A 92 -14.82 9.38 -27.66
C GLU A 92 -14.46 10.44 -26.62
N ASP A 93 -13.65 11.41 -27.02
CA ASP A 93 -13.30 12.54 -26.16
C ASP A 93 -14.52 13.44 -25.88
N ASN A 94 -14.51 14.09 -24.71
CA ASN A 94 -15.47 15.14 -24.31
C ASN A 94 -16.92 14.71 -24.05
N ASN A 95 -17.22 13.42 -23.99
CA ASN A 95 -18.55 12.95 -23.59
C ASN A 95 -18.82 13.15 -22.08
N PHE A 96 -17.77 13.37 -21.28
CA PHE A 96 -17.83 13.51 -19.82
C PHE A 96 -16.83 14.56 -19.35
N SER A 97 -17.18 15.30 -18.30
CA SER A 97 -16.36 16.37 -17.76
C SER A 97 -14.98 15.86 -17.28
N GLY A 98 -13.93 16.48 -17.80
CA GLY A 98 -12.54 16.17 -17.46
C GLY A 98 -12.03 14.81 -17.96
N THR A 99 -12.77 14.13 -18.86
CA THR A 99 -12.43 12.79 -19.35
C THR A 99 -11.99 12.85 -20.80
N LYS A 100 -10.91 12.12 -21.09
CA LYS A 100 -10.46 11.82 -22.45
C LYS A 100 -10.77 10.37 -22.80
N GLN A 101 -10.71 10.02 -24.10
CA GLN A 101 -10.77 8.63 -24.56
C GLN A 101 -9.79 7.77 -23.77
N GLY A 102 -10.26 6.61 -23.26
CA GLY A 102 -9.42 5.75 -22.43
C GLY A 102 -10.18 4.67 -21.69
N ILE A 103 -9.47 4.04 -20.77
CA ILE A 103 -10.02 3.03 -19.86
C ILE A 103 -9.85 3.50 -18.41
N ASN A 104 -10.88 3.29 -17.62
CA ASN A 104 -10.88 3.61 -16.20
C ASN A 104 -11.28 2.35 -15.40
N LEU A 105 -10.44 1.94 -14.46
CA LEU A 105 -10.67 0.74 -13.66
C LEU A 105 -10.60 1.04 -12.17
N PRO A 106 -11.48 0.41 -11.36
CA PRO A 106 -11.45 0.56 -9.92
C PRO A 106 -10.29 -0.24 -9.34
N LEU A 107 -9.57 0.36 -8.41
CA LEU A 107 -8.50 -0.26 -7.66
C LEU A 107 -9.00 -0.69 -6.29
N TYR A 108 -9.06 -1.98 -6.06
CA TYR A 108 -9.40 -2.56 -4.77
C TYR A 108 -8.17 -3.09 -4.05
N HIS A 109 -8.14 -2.88 -2.74
CA HIS A 109 -7.19 -3.52 -1.84
C HIS A 109 -7.94 -4.03 -0.60
N ASN A 110 -7.86 -5.33 -0.33
CA ASN A 110 -8.58 -5.97 0.78
C ASN A 110 -10.07 -5.59 0.81
N GLU A 111 -10.76 -5.72 -0.32
CA GLU A 111 -12.18 -5.41 -0.53
C GLU A 111 -12.55 -3.92 -0.41
N HIS A 112 -11.60 -3.04 -0.11
CA HIS A 112 -11.82 -1.61 -0.06
C HIS A 112 -11.43 -0.94 -1.38
N LEU A 113 -12.33 -0.14 -1.94
CA LEU A 113 -12.01 0.71 -3.08
C LEU A 113 -11.07 1.83 -2.61
N LEU A 114 -9.85 1.82 -3.12
CA LEU A 114 -8.84 2.82 -2.77
C LEU A 114 -8.82 4.00 -3.75
N ALA A 115 -8.96 3.71 -5.03
CA ALA A 115 -8.83 4.69 -6.10
C ALA A 115 -9.43 4.17 -7.41
N VAL A 116 -9.36 4.99 -8.44
CA VAL A 116 -9.58 4.60 -9.84
C VAL A 116 -8.32 4.96 -10.63
N ILE A 117 -7.87 4.06 -11.50
CA ILE A 117 -6.78 4.30 -12.43
C ILE A 117 -7.39 4.57 -13.80
N GLY A 118 -7.11 5.74 -14.38
CA GLY A 118 -7.48 6.11 -15.75
C GLY A 118 -6.25 6.11 -16.64
N ILE A 119 -6.33 5.47 -17.81
CA ILE A 119 -5.29 5.50 -18.86
C ILE A 119 -5.90 6.03 -20.13
N THR A 120 -5.28 7.08 -20.67
CA THR A 120 -5.72 7.75 -21.90
C THR A 120 -5.24 6.99 -23.13
N GLY A 121 -6.13 6.79 -24.09
CA GLY A 121 -5.83 6.13 -25.37
C GLY A 121 -7.00 5.29 -25.87
N ILE A 122 -6.85 4.70 -27.04
CA ILE A 122 -7.86 3.79 -27.59
C ILE A 122 -8.01 2.58 -26.65
N PRO A 123 -9.22 2.30 -26.12
CA PRO A 123 -9.42 1.27 -25.08
C PRO A 123 -8.78 -0.07 -25.40
N ASP A 124 -8.92 -0.58 -26.63
CA ASP A 124 -8.33 -1.86 -27.04
C ASP A 124 -6.80 -1.87 -26.99
N LYS A 125 -6.16 -0.70 -27.20
CA LYS A 125 -4.69 -0.58 -27.17
C LYS A 125 -4.15 -0.40 -25.77
N VAL A 126 -4.92 0.22 -24.87
CA VAL A 126 -4.44 0.54 -23.49
C VAL A 126 -4.95 -0.42 -22.42
N ARG A 127 -5.85 -1.33 -22.74
CA ARG A 127 -6.44 -2.27 -21.76
C ARG A 127 -5.39 -3.11 -21.03
N SER A 128 -4.39 -3.62 -21.74
CA SER A 128 -3.31 -4.40 -21.12
C SER A 128 -2.46 -3.58 -20.14
N TYR A 129 -2.22 -2.30 -20.47
CA TYR A 129 -1.51 -1.38 -19.57
C TYR A 129 -2.34 -1.05 -18.34
N ALA A 130 -3.66 -0.94 -18.45
CA ALA A 130 -4.53 -0.68 -17.32
C ALA A 130 -4.48 -1.81 -16.29
N TYR A 131 -4.56 -3.06 -16.72
CA TYR A 131 -4.40 -4.21 -15.83
C TYR A 131 -2.97 -4.36 -15.29
N LEU A 132 -1.96 -4.00 -16.07
CA LEU A 132 -0.58 -3.97 -15.58
C LEU A 132 -0.43 -2.88 -14.49
N ALA A 133 -1.01 -1.71 -14.71
CA ALA A 133 -1.03 -0.61 -13.74
C ALA A 133 -1.70 -1.01 -12.42
N GLU A 134 -2.83 -1.71 -12.48
CA GLU A 134 -3.48 -2.28 -11.29
C GLU A 134 -2.54 -3.23 -10.53
N ARG A 135 -1.85 -4.14 -11.21
CA ARG A 135 -0.92 -5.08 -10.59
C ARG A 135 0.28 -4.40 -9.96
N ILE A 136 0.88 -3.43 -10.65
CA ILE A 136 2.00 -2.63 -10.13
C ILE A 136 1.54 -1.88 -8.88
N THR A 137 0.37 -1.24 -8.93
CA THR A 137 -0.18 -0.51 -7.79
C THR A 137 -0.37 -1.42 -6.57
N ASN A 138 -0.95 -2.60 -6.75
CA ASN A 138 -1.12 -3.56 -5.67
C ASN A 138 0.21 -4.04 -5.08
N LEU A 139 1.27 -4.18 -5.89
CA LEU A 139 2.61 -4.50 -5.40
C LEU A 139 3.21 -3.36 -4.57
N LEU A 140 3.10 -2.11 -5.01
CA LEU A 140 3.59 -0.94 -4.30
C LEU A 140 2.86 -0.71 -2.97
N ILE A 141 1.54 -0.91 -2.94
CA ILE A 141 0.74 -0.86 -1.71
C ILE A 141 1.22 -1.92 -0.71
N ARG A 142 1.43 -3.15 -1.18
CA ARG A 142 1.97 -4.23 -0.35
C ARG A 142 3.36 -3.93 0.21
N GLU A 143 4.23 -3.41 -0.62
CA GLU A 143 5.58 -3.01 -0.20
C GLU A 143 5.50 -1.94 0.89
N GLN A 144 4.65 -0.95 0.72
CA GLN A 144 4.46 0.11 1.72
C GLN A 144 3.90 -0.44 3.03
N GLU A 145 2.93 -1.34 2.99
CA GLU A 145 2.41 -2.02 4.20
C GLU A 145 3.51 -2.79 4.93
N LEU A 146 4.35 -3.53 4.19
CA LEU A 146 5.48 -4.26 4.75
C LEU A 146 6.49 -3.32 5.42
N ASN A 147 6.82 -2.21 4.75
CA ASN A 147 7.74 -1.20 5.29
C ASN A 147 7.18 -0.54 6.54
N GLN A 148 5.89 -0.19 6.55
CA GLN A 148 5.23 0.37 7.74
C GLN A 148 5.20 -0.64 8.89
N TYR A 149 4.91 -1.92 8.61
CA TYR A 149 4.95 -2.97 9.62
C TYR A 149 6.34 -3.12 10.22
N SER A 150 7.39 -3.20 9.38
CA SER A 150 8.78 -3.34 9.83
C SER A 150 9.21 -2.15 10.70
N ARG A 151 8.85 -0.92 10.32
CA ARG A 151 9.13 0.29 11.11
C ARG A 151 8.46 0.23 12.47
N ARG A 152 7.15 -0.11 12.52
CA ARG A 152 6.40 -0.24 13.78
C ARG A 152 7.01 -1.31 14.70
N GLN A 153 7.46 -2.42 14.15
CA GLN A 153 8.13 -3.47 14.92
C GLN A 153 9.48 -3.01 15.49
N ALA A 154 10.25 -2.25 14.70
CA ALA A 154 11.50 -1.65 15.16
C ALA A 154 11.25 -0.63 16.28
N ASP A 155 10.24 0.24 16.14
CA ASP A 155 9.87 1.24 17.16
C ASP A 155 9.42 0.56 18.46
N LYS A 156 8.59 -0.49 18.38
CA LYS A 156 8.19 -1.29 19.55
C LYS A 156 9.38 -1.93 20.24
N LYS A 157 10.30 -2.55 19.48
CA LYS A 157 11.52 -3.16 20.03
C LYS A 157 12.37 -2.08 20.72
N HIS A 158 12.55 -0.93 20.07
CA HIS A 158 13.30 0.18 20.66
C HIS A 158 12.67 0.66 21.97
N PHE A 159 11.36 0.86 21.99
CA PHE A 159 10.61 1.24 23.18
C PHE A 159 10.83 0.23 24.34
N VAL A 160 10.67 -1.06 24.06
CA VAL A 160 10.87 -2.12 25.08
C VAL A 160 12.31 -2.08 25.62
N ILE A 161 13.29 -2.01 24.74
CA ILE A 161 14.71 -1.95 25.14
C ILE A 161 14.97 -0.74 26.02
N GLN A 162 14.52 0.45 25.62
CA GLN A 162 14.70 1.68 26.39
C GLN A 162 14.03 1.62 27.76
N SER A 163 12.78 1.14 27.81
CA SER A 163 12.03 0.97 29.07
C SER A 163 12.74 0.02 30.04
N LEU A 164 13.25 -1.10 29.54
CA LEU A 164 13.97 -2.07 30.37
C LEU A 164 15.33 -1.57 30.85
N ILE A 165 16.08 -0.84 30.03
CA ILE A 165 17.40 -0.27 30.40
C ILE A 165 17.25 0.85 31.43
N ARG A 166 16.26 1.74 31.24
CA ARG A 166 16.04 2.88 32.13
C ARG A 166 15.27 2.50 33.40
N ASN A 167 14.63 1.34 33.40
CA ASN A 167 13.68 0.90 34.43
C ASN A 167 12.56 1.93 34.68
N GLU A 168 12.20 2.66 33.61
CA GLU A 168 11.18 3.70 33.61
C GLU A 168 10.30 3.52 32.38
N THR A 169 9.01 3.73 32.53
CA THR A 169 8.08 3.81 31.41
C THR A 169 6.88 4.66 31.79
N ASP A 170 6.51 5.58 30.93
CA ASP A 170 5.31 6.41 31.06
C ASP A 170 4.03 5.64 30.69
N ASN A 171 4.18 4.44 30.07
CA ASN A 171 3.06 3.62 29.61
C ASN A 171 3.30 2.14 29.90
N GLN A 172 2.98 1.75 31.14
CA GLN A 172 3.13 0.36 31.62
C GLN A 172 2.26 -0.65 30.85
N GLU A 173 1.05 -0.25 30.48
CA GLU A 173 0.12 -1.10 29.73
C GLU A 173 0.67 -1.41 28.34
N TYR A 174 1.19 -0.38 27.64
CA TYR A 174 1.81 -0.55 26.33
C TYR A 174 3.08 -1.40 26.40
N LEU A 175 3.91 -1.22 27.44
CA LEU A 175 5.09 -2.06 27.67
C LEU A 175 4.69 -3.51 27.84
N THR A 176 3.71 -3.80 28.69
CA THR A 176 3.22 -5.16 28.93
C THR A 176 2.69 -5.80 27.64
N SER A 177 1.95 -5.05 26.83
CA SER A 177 1.47 -5.51 25.53
C SER A 177 2.62 -5.86 24.58
N CYS A 178 3.65 -5.02 24.51
CA CYS A 178 4.84 -5.27 23.66
C CYS A 178 5.63 -6.49 24.15
N LEU A 179 5.82 -6.64 25.45
CA LEU A 179 6.51 -7.79 26.04
C LEU A 179 5.79 -9.10 25.70
N HIS A 180 4.46 -9.10 25.81
CA HIS A 180 3.64 -10.26 25.42
C HIS A 180 3.78 -10.56 23.92
N GLU A 181 3.70 -9.54 23.04
CA GLU A 181 3.85 -9.70 21.60
C GLU A 181 5.21 -10.30 21.23
N PHE A 182 6.29 -9.84 21.88
CA PHE A 182 7.64 -10.35 21.65
C PHE A 182 7.99 -11.60 22.44
N LYS A 183 7.04 -12.14 23.22
CA LYS A 183 7.22 -13.31 24.08
C LYS A 183 8.39 -13.15 25.07
N ILE A 184 8.55 -11.95 25.62
CA ILE A 184 9.58 -11.62 26.61
C ILE A 184 8.99 -11.84 28.00
N ASP A 185 9.51 -12.83 28.73
CA ASP A 185 9.16 -13.07 30.12
C ASP A 185 10.14 -12.30 31.04
N LEU A 186 9.62 -11.33 31.79
CA LEU A 186 10.45 -10.52 32.71
C LEU A 186 10.98 -11.32 33.92
N ASN A 187 10.38 -12.47 34.27
CA ASN A 187 10.83 -13.28 35.38
C ASN A 187 12.09 -14.10 35.05
N THR A 188 12.44 -14.23 33.79
CA THR A 188 13.70 -14.86 33.37
C THR A 188 14.87 -13.90 33.48
N LYS A 189 16.04 -14.37 33.97
CA LYS A 189 17.25 -13.57 34.03
C LYS A 189 17.69 -13.15 32.63
N LYS A 190 17.89 -11.85 32.42
CA LYS A 190 18.37 -11.26 31.14
C LYS A 190 19.81 -10.83 31.29
N ARG A 191 20.56 -10.83 30.20
CA ARG A 191 21.91 -10.26 30.10
C ARG A 191 21.90 -9.14 29.07
N ILE A 192 22.53 -8.03 29.39
CA ILE A 192 22.78 -6.96 28.43
C ILE A 192 24.19 -7.17 27.86
N VAL A 193 24.27 -7.24 26.54
CA VAL A 193 25.56 -7.33 25.83
C VAL A 193 25.74 -6.03 25.07
N LEU A 194 26.78 -5.28 25.37
CA LEU A 194 27.15 -4.07 24.66
C LEU A 194 28.22 -4.40 23.60
N ILE A 195 27.84 -4.23 22.33
CA ILE A 195 28.75 -4.42 21.20
C ILE A 195 29.17 -3.04 20.68
N ARG A 196 30.46 -2.72 20.73
CA ARG A 196 31.01 -1.51 20.12
C ARG A 196 31.61 -1.88 18.77
N THR A 197 31.03 -1.36 17.69
CA THR A 197 31.59 -1.51 16.34
C THR A 197 32.47 -0.33 15.99
N ASN A 198 33.59 -0.57 15.29
CA ASN A 198 34.46 0.48 14.83
C ASN A 198 33.86 1.10 13.55
N LYS A 199 33.78 2.44 13.47
CA LYS A 199 33.15 3.16 12.35
C LYS A 199 33.82 2.93 10.97
N GLN A 200 34.94 2.24 10.91
CA GLN A 200 35.64 1.97 9.64
C GLN A 200 35.08 0.83 8.81
N ASN A 201 34.20 -0.01 9.36
CA ASN A 201 33.42 -1.01 8.59
C ASN A 201 31.95 -0.76 8.83
N PRO A 202 31.21 -0.24 7.84
CA PRO A 202 29.77 -0.14 7.93
C PRO A 202 29.14 -1.54 7.75
N ILE A 203 29.26 -2.37 8.76
CA ILE A 203 28.34 -3.48 8.94
C ILE A 203 27.01 -2.80 9.24
N THR A 204 26.14 -2.83 8.26
CA THR A 204 24.78 -2.29 8.40
C THR A 204 24.18 -2.86 9.67
N ASN A 205 23.74 -2.00 10.58
CA ASN A 205 23.12 -2.34 11.88
C ASN A 205 21.91 -3.30 11.80
N ARG A 206 21.57 -3.79 10.63
CA ARG A 206 20.48 -4.73 10.38
C ARG A 206 20.81 -6.17 10.72
N SER A 207 22.07 -6.59 10.63
CA SER A 207 22.47 -7.99 10.84
C SER A 207 22.83 -8.36 12.29
N ILE A 208 22.80 -7.41 13.23
CA ILE A 208 23.17 -7.66 14.63
C ILE A 208 21.93 -7.95 15.52
N LEU A 209 20.73 -7.74 14.99
CA LEU A 209 19.47 -7.86 15.74
C LEU A 209 18.56 -9.02 15.26
N GLU A 210 19.04 -9.89 14.40
CA GLU A 210 18.47 -11.21 14.13
C GLU A 210 19.12 -12.23 15.07
#